data_afbdb07e07699650ae78cf30866e4205
#
_entry.id   afbdb07e07699650ae78cf30866e4205
#
_cell.length_a   1.000
_cell.length_b   1.000
_cell.length_c   1.000
_cell.angle_alpha   90.00
_cell.angle_beta   90.00
_cell.angle_gamma   90.00
#
_symmetry.space_group_name_H-M   'P 1'
#
loop_
_entity.id
_entity.type
_entity.pdbx_description
1 polymer ?
#
loop_
_entity_poly.entity_id
_entity_poly.type
_entity_poly.pdbx_seq_one_letter_code
_entity_poly.pdbx_strand_id
1 'polypeptide(L)'
;MVKSQVQHKEITFKKVEGTDLKLHIFGPKGEKENQNKAAIIFFFGGGWVGGTPEQFYPHCEHLSKKGMLAISAEYRTEKSHGTTPFQCVEDGKSAIRWIRKNSKKLGVDPNKIVAAGGSAGGHVAACTGIIKGFETGDLNISSRPQALVLFNPVCDTSLNGYGNKKVGKKWRSISPLHHAINSTTPTCIFHGTADTTVPLKNVLELQKAIQEQKIKCELHTYEGAKHGFFNHGRGDGKAYEDTVKKMTLFLVEQGFLKTKQR
;
A
#
# COMPACT_ATOMS: atom_id res chain seq x y z
N MET A 1 -6.98 26.86 -7.15
CA MET A 1 -6.67 25.60 -6.40
C MET A 1 -5.43 25.88 -5.54
N VAL A 2 -5.62 26.06 -4.24
CA VAL A 2 -4.49 26.24 -3.31
C VAL A 2 -3.84 24.86 -3.18
N LYS A 3 -2.63 24.68 -3.74
CA LYS A 3 -1.78 23.54 -3.43
C LYS A 3 -1.48 23.60 -1.93
N SER A 4 -2.13 22.77 -1.13
CA SER A 4 -1.75 22.55 0.24
C SER A 4 -0.29 22.09 0.20
N GLN A 5 0.64 22.96 0.59
CA GLN A 5 2.03 22.58 0.78
C GLN A 5 2.12 21.79 2.07
N VAL A 6 1.77 20.49 1.99
CA VAL A 6 2.02 19.59 3.09
C VAL A 6 3.51 19.39 3.19
N GLN A 7 4.06 19.83 4.29
CA GLN A 7 5.48 19.72 4.54
C GLN A 7 5.83 18.26 4.76
N HIS A 8 6.49 17.63 3.80
CA HIS A 8 7.05 16.29 3.88
C HIS A 8 8.56 16.34 3.61
N LYS A 9 9.25 15.30 4.04
CA LYS A 9 10.68 15.10 3.79
C LYS A 9 10.86 14.02 2.74
N GLU A 10 11.69 14.27 1.75
CA GLU A 10 12.06 13.27 0.75
C GLU A 10 13.39 12.60 1.11
N ILE A 11 13.44 11.27 1.01
CA ILE A 11 14.67 10.50 1.22
C ILE A 11 14.79 9.45 0.12
N THR A 12 15.92 9.40 -0.57
CA THR A 12 16.23 8.33 -1.53
C THR A 12 16.43 7.01 -0.78
N PHE A 13 15.64 6.00 -1.12
CA PHE A 13 15.73 4.67 -0.53
C PHE A 13 16.38 3.64 -1.45
N LYS A 14 16.34 3.90 -2.76
CA LYS A 14 16.91 3.00 -3.77
C LYS A 14 17.46 3.81 -4.94
N LYS A 15 18.64 3.42 -5.42
CA LYS A 15 19.23 3.91 -6.66
C LYS A 15 19.32 2.76 -7.64
N VAL A 16 18.70 2.89 -8.80
CA VAL A 16 18.61 1.86 -9.82
C VAL A 16 18.70 2.51 -11.20
N GLU A 17 19.70 2.10 -12.02
CA GLU A 17 19.80 2.51 -13.42
C GLU A 17 19.76 4.05 -13.62
N GLY A 18 20.45 4.78 -12.76
CA GLY A 18 20.50 6.24 -12.79
C GLY A 18 19.24 6.93 -12.21
N THR A 19 18.29 6.17 -11.68
CA THR A 19 17.07 6.68 -11.05
C THR A 19 17.18 6.65 -9.53
N ASP A 20 16.83 7.77 -8.89
CA ASP A 20 16.67 7.87 -7.44
C ASP A 20 15.21 7.71 -7.08
N LEU A 21 14.84 6.56 -6.46
CA LEU A 21 13.50 6.36 -5.92
C LEU A 21 13.41 6.89 -4.49
N LYS A 22 12.40 7.73 -4.23
CA LYS A 22 12.25 8.45 -2.98
C LYS A 22 11.07 7.97 -2.15
N LEU A 23 11.19 8.16 -0.84
CA LEU A 23 10.11 8.10 0.13
C LEU A 23 9.74 9.53 0.51
N HIS A 24 8.45 9.87 0.38
CA HIS A 24 7.86 11.12 0.80
C HIS A 24 7.30 10.92 2.21
N ILE A 25 7.98 11.44 3.23
CA ILE A 25 7.78 11.13 4.64
C ILE A 25 7.02 12.23 5.34
N PHE A 26 5.90 11.87 5.94
CA PHE A 26 5.02 12.71 6.74
C PHE A 26 5.12 12.27 8.21
N GLY A 27 5.81 13.05 9.02
CA GLY A 27 5.96 12.78 10.45
C GLY A 27 4.95 13.55 11.30
N PRO A 28 4.65 13.07 12.52
CA PRO A 28 3.87 13.85 13.49
C PRO A 28 4.60 15.16 13.84
N LYS A 29 3.87 16.27 13.89
CA LYS A 29 4.44 17.57 14.29
C LYS A 29 4.72 17.59 15.80
N GLY A 30 5.91 18.05 16.20
CA GLY A 30 6.23 18.40 17.59
C GLY A 30 6.54 17.24 18.53
N GLU A 31 6.69 16.01 18.03
CA GLU A 31 7.07 14.89 18.89
C GLU A 31 8.58 14.64 18.91
N LYS A 32 9.09 14.29 20.11
CA LYS A 32 10.49 13.89 20.30
C LYS A 32 10.86 12.69 19.43
N GLU A 33 12.06 12.68 18.86
CA GLU A 33 12.57 11.73 17.85
C GLU A 33 12.60 10.25 18.26
N ASN A 34 12.30 9.89 19.52
CA ASN A 34 12.55 8.55 20.08
C ASN A 34 11.27 7.80 20.50
N GLN A 35 10.24 7.75 19.66
CA GLN A 35 9.07 6.96 20.00
C GLN A 35 8.88 5.84 18.99
N ASN A 36 8.90 4.59 19.38
CA ASN A 36 8.58 3.38 18.61
C ASN A 36 7.19 3.48 17.92
N LYS A 37 7.08 4.36 16.91
CA LYS A 37 5.86 4.64 16.17
C LYS A 37 5.59 3.53 15.17
N ALA A 38 4.33 3.29 14.87
CA ALA A 38 4.00 2.52 13.70
C ALA A 38 4.28 3.35 12.43
N ALA A 39 4.70 2.68 11.36
CA ALA A 39 4.81 3.28 10.03
C ALA A 39 3.77 2.71 9.09
N ILE A 40 3.29 3.54 8.15
CA ILE A 40 2.50 3.09 7.01
C ILE A 40 3.12 3.61 5.72
N ILE A 41 3.27 2.73 4.73
CA ILE A 41 3.78 3.08 3.41
C ILE A 41 2.70 2.86 2.36
N PHE A 42 2.44 3.88 1.56
CA PHE A 42 1.48 3.86 0.47
C PHE A 42 2.18 3.78 -0.89
N PHE A 43 1.62 2.96 -1.78
CA PHE A 43 2.01 2.86 -3.18
C PHE A 43 0.85 3.36 -4.06
N PHE A 44 1.16 4.27 -4.98
CA PHE A 44 0.18 4.91 -5.85
C PHE A 44 -0.36 3.96 -6.94
N GLY A 45 -1.55 4.26 -7.46
CA GLY A 45 -2.15 3.58 -8.61
C GLY A 45 -1.62 4.10 -9.93
N GLY A 46 -2.12 3.55 -11.04
CA GLY A 46 -1.77 3.98 -12.40
C GLY A 46 -1.38 2.84 -13.33
N GLY A 47 -1.85 1.61 -13.03
CA GLY A 47 -1.71 0.43 -13.91
C GLY A 47 -0.25 0.01 -14.16
N TRP A 48 0.68 0.35 -13.26
CA TRP A 48 2.14 0.20 -13.37
C TRP A 48 2.76 1.02 -14.51
N VAL A 49 1.95 1.81 -15.23
CA VAL A 49 2.39 2.64 -16.34
C VAL A 49 2.85 4.00 -15.88
N GLY A 50 2.16 4.59 -14.91
CA GLY A 50 2.43 5.92 -14.39
C GLY A 50 1.79 6.11 -13.03
N GLY A 51 1.57 7.37 -12.66
CA GLY A 51 1.07 7.78 -11.34
C GLY A 51 2.15 8.48 -10.54
N THR A 52 1.76 9.05 -9.41
CA THR A 52 2.68 9.81 -8.56
C THR A 52 2.35 9.63 -7.07
N PRO A 53 3.31 9.84 -6.16
CA PRO A 53 3.12 9.72 -4.72
C PRO A 53 2.05 10.65 -4.14
N GLU A 54 1.76 11.77 -4.81
CA GLU A 54 0.77 12.77 -4.37
C GLU A 54 -0.63 12.18 -4.19
N GLN A 55 -0.95 11.08 -4.86
CA GLN A 55 -2.23 10.39 -4.69
C GLN A 55 -2.55 10.11 -3.22
N PHE A 56 -1.55 9.74 -2.43
CA PHE A 56 -1.73 9.35 -1.04
C PHE A 56 -1.28 10.41 -0.02
N TYR A 57 -0.90 11.61 -0.43
CA TYR A 57 -0.55 12.69 0.50
C TYR A 57 -1.67 13.00 1.51
N PRO A 58 -2.97 13.10 1.10
CA PRO A 58 -4.04 13.34 2.06
C PRO A 58 -4.17 12.23 3.11
N HIS A 59 -3.96 10.97 2.73
CA HIS A 59 -3.95 9.84 3.65
C HIS A 59 -2.75 9.91 4.61
N CYS A 60 -1.57 10.25 4.08
CA CYS A 60 -0.36 10.42 4.88
C CYS A 60 -0.51 11.55 5.90
N GLU A 61 -1.09 12.69 5.50
CA GLU A 61 -1.39 13.79 6.42
C GLU A 61 -2.33 13.38 7.53
N HIS A 62 -3.41 12.66 7.18
CA HIS A 62 -4.38 12.19 8.16
C HIS A 62 -3.72 11.29 9.22
N LEU A 63 -2.91 10.33 8.81
CA LEU A 63 -2.30 9.37 9.72
C LEU A 63 -1.10 9.95 10.49
N SER A 64 -0.36 10.88 9.90
CA SER A 64 0.71 11.58 10.62
C SER A 64 0.16 12.42 11.77
N LYS A 65 -1.00 13.07 11.58
CA LYS A 65 -1.72 13.79 12.66
C LYS A 65 -2.22 12.85 13.78
N LYS A 66 -2.28 11.54 13.51
CA LYS A 66 -2.65 10.51 14.49
C LYS A 66 -1.45 9.80 15.13
N GLY A 67 -0.23 10.22 14.81
CA GLY A 67 1.00 9.73 15.44
C GLY A 67 1.74 8.63 14.67
N MET A 68 1.31 8.25 13.47
CA MET A 68 2.08 7.35 12.61
C MET A 68 3.16 8.09 11.82
N LEU A 69 4.25 7.40 11.49
CA LEU A 69 5.09 7.81 10.37
C LEU A 69 4.42 7.36 9.09
N ALA A 70 3.84 8.29 8.32
CA ALA A 70 3.15 7.98 7.09
C ALA A 70 4.05 8.32 5.88
N ILE A 71 4.09 7.44 4.90
CA ILE A 71 5.03 7.49 3.79
C ILE A 71 4.26 7.25 2.49
N SER A 72 4.51 8.06 1.46
CA SER A 72 4.13 7.74 0.09
C SER A 72 5.39 7.45 -0.71
N ALA A 73 5.45 6.29 -1.37
CA ALA A 73 6.67 5.81 -2.00
C ALA A 73 6.64 5.95 -3.52
N GLU A 74 7.77 6.34 -4.09
CA GLU A 74 8.03 6.14 -5.51
C GLU A 74 8.35 4.67 -5.78
N TYR A 75 8.00 4.22 -6.97
CA TYR A 75 8.44 2.95 -7.54
C TYR A 75 8.54 3.10 -9.06
N ARG A 76 9.36 2.29 -9.70
CA ARG A 76 9.57 2.34 -11.16
C ARG A 76 8.28 2.02 -11.90
N THR A 77 8.00 2.77 -12.96
CA THR A 77 6.83 2.58 -13.83
C THR A 77 7.25 2.46 -15.29
N GLU A 78 6.38 1.87 -16.11
CA GLU A 78 6.63 1.68 -17.54
C GLU A 78 6.99 3.00 -18.25
N LYS A 79 6.17 4.04 -18.06
CA LYS A 79 6.33 5.34 -18.75
C LYS A 79 7.61 6.08 -18.37
N SER A 80 7.97 6.05 -17.08
CA SER A 80 9.12 6.82 -16.59
C SER A 80 10.44 6.03 -16.62
N HIS A 81 10.36 4.70 -16.63
CA HIS A 81 11.54 3.85 -16.42
C HIS A 81 11.62 2.64 -17.37
N GLY A 82 10.66 2.48 -18.28
CA GLY A 82 10.63 1.32 -19.18
C GLY A 82 10.47 -0.03 -18.49
N THR A 83 9.95 -0.06 -17.26
CA THR A 83 9.91 -1.26 -16.42
C THR A 83 8.56 -1.98 -16.50
N THR A 84 8.53 -3.20 -16.01
CA THR A 84 7.37 -4.08 -15.94
C THR A 84 6.81 -4.13 -14.51
N PRO A 85 5.61 -4.70 -14.28
CA PRO A 85 5.07 -4.87 -12.94
C PRO A 85 5.97 -5.64 -11.96
N PHE A 86 6.91 -6.44 -12.43
CA PHE A 86 7.87 -7.16 -11.58
C PHE A 86 8.79 -6.22 -10.82
N GLN A 87 9.34 -5.22 -11.51
CA GLN A 87 10.20 -4.21 -10.89
C GLN A 87 9.41 -3.34 -9.90
N CYS A 88 8.11 -3.09 -10.15
CA CYS A 88 7.27 -2.40 -9.17
C CYS A 88 7.20 -3.18 -7.84
N VAL A 89 7.05 -4.51 -7.91
CA VAL A 89 7.04 -5.39 -6.71
C VAL A 89 8.40 -5.39 -6.00
N GLU A 90 9.49 -5.49 -6.74
CA GLU A 90 10.85 -5.40 -6.20
C GLU A 90 11.08 -4.08 -5.45
N ASP A 91 10.62 -2.96 -6.03
CA ASP A 91 10.77 -1.64 -5.43
C ASP A 91 9.92 -1.49 -4.17
N GLY A 92 8.67 -2.01 -4.16
CA GLY A 92 7.83 -2.04 -2.98
C GLY A 92 8.46 -2.81 -1.83
N LYS A 93 9.02 -3.99 -2.10
CA LYS A 93 9.75 -4.79 -1.11
C LYS A 93 11.01 -4.09 -0.60
N SER A 94 11.76 -3.47 -1.51
CA SER A 94 12.95 -2.68 -1.16
C SER A 94 12.61 -1.50 -0.23
N ALA A 95 11.48 -0.82 -0.48
CA ALA A 95 11.03 0.31 0.34
C ALA A 95 10.72 -0.11 1.79
N ILE A 96 9.96 -1.20 1.98
CA ILE A 96 9.66 -1.73 3.32
C ILE A 96 10.96 -2.16 4.03
N ARG A 97 11.84 -2.84 3.33
CA ARG A 97 13.14 -3.26 3.88
C ARG A 97 13.98 -2.06 4.31
N TRP A 98 14.00 -1.01 3.50
CA TRP A 98 14.72 0.21 3.83
C TRP A 98 14.16 0.89 5.08
N ILE A 99 12.82 0.98 5.22
CA ILE A 99 12.18 1.51 6.43
C ILE A 99 12.58 0.69 7.65
N ARG A 100 12.52 -0.63 7.58
CA ARG A 100 12.88 -1.52 8.67
C ARG A 100 14.36 -1.40 9.06
N LYS A 101 15.26 -1.34 8.09
CA LYS A 101 16.70 -1.13 8.32
C LYS A 101 16.99 0.20 9.02
N ASN A 102 16.25 1.24 8.66
CA ASN A 102 16.43 2.60 9.20
C ASN A 102 15.44 2.93 10.33
N SER A 103 14.77 1.94 10.91
CA SER A 103 13.68 2.11 11.89
C SER A 103 14.11 2.96 13.09
N LYS A 104 15.30 2.73 13.65
CA LYS A 104 15.87 3.53 14.74
C LYS A 104 16.00 5.01 14.37
N LYS A 105 16.56 5.31 13.20
CA LYS A 105 16.73 6.70 12.69
C LYS A 105 15.39 7.38 12.42
N LEU A 106 14.38 6.60 12.03
CA LEU A 106 13.04 7.09 11.72
C LEU A 106 12.13 7.17 12.97
N GLY A 107 12.55 6.66 14.13
CA GLY A 107 11.72 6.55 15.33
C GLY A 107 10.57 5.56 15.17
N VAL A 108 10.75 4.51 14.35
CA VAL A 108 9.75 3.51 13.98
C VAL A 108 10.03 2.19 14.69
N ASP A 109 8.97 1.50 15.13
CA ASP A 109 9.06 0.10 15.52
C ASP A 109 9.20 -0.78 14.26
N PRO A 110 10.31 -1.52 14.08
CA PRO A 110 10.53 -2.38 12.91
C PRO A 110 9.47 -3.49 12.76
N ASN A 111 8.71 -3.78 13.82
CA ASN A 111 7.62 -4.77 13.85
C ASN A 111 6.24 -4.12 13.71
N LYS A 112 6.16 -2.81 13.40
CA LYS A 112 4.91 -2.08 13.19
C LYS A 112 4.91 -1.31 11.87
N ILE A 113 5.10 -2.01 10.76
CA ILE A 113 5.09 -1.45 9.41
C ILE A 113 3.87 -1.99 8.66
N VAL A 114 3.02 -1.09 8.18
CA VAL A 114 1.84 -1.38 7.36
C VAL A 114 2.13 -1.02 5.90
N ALA A 115 1.75 -1.87 4.96
CA ALA A 115 1.78 -1.52 3.54
C ALA A 115 0.36 -1.24 3.03
N ALA A 116 0.23 -0.19 2.25
CA ALA A 116 -1.04 0.27 1.70
C ALA A 116 -0.89 0.70 0.24
N GLY A 117 -1.98 0.76 -0.50
CA GLY A 117 -1.95 1.26 -1.86
C GLY A 117 -3.26 1.11 -2.60
N GLY A 118 -3.36 1.78 -3.75
CA GLY A 118 -4.54 1.76 -4.60
C GLY A 118 -4.29 1.13 -5.97
N SER A 119 -5.23 0.33 -6.48
CA SER A 119 -5.15 -0.24 -7.83
C SER A 119 -3.85 -1.05 -8.04
N ALA A 120 -3.01 -0.65 -9.00
CA ALA A 120 -1.68 -1.21 -9.21
C ALA A 120 -0.76 -1.03 -7.98
N GLY A 121 -0.86 0.08 -7.24
CA GLY A 121 -0.15 0.25 -5.96
C GLY A 121 -0.70 -0.66 -4.86
N GLY A 122 -2.01 -0.94 -4.87
CA GLY A 122 -2.61 -1.97 -4.03
C GLY A 122 -2.07 -3.37 -4.34
N HIS A 123 -1.78 -3.65 -5.61
CA HIS A 123 -1.07 -4.86 -6.03
C HIS A 123 0.35 -4.90 -5.44
N VAL A 124 1.12 -3.81 -5.59
CA VAL A 124 2.47 -3.73 -5.02
C VAL A 124 2.43 -4.00 -3.52
N ALA A 125 1.53 -3.33 -2.78
CA ALA A 125 1.34 -3.55 -1.35
C ALA A 125 0.99 -5.01 -1.02
N ALA A 126 0.01 -5.61 -1.71
CA ALA A 126 -0.40 -7.00 -1.52
C ALA A 126 0.77 -7.97 -1.77
N CYS A 127 1.56 -7.74 -2.84
CA CYS A 127 2.72 -8.56 -3.15
C CYS A 127 3.77 -8.55 -2.04
N THR A 128 3.96 -7.43 -1.32
CA THR A 128 4.92 -7.37 -0.21
C THR A 128 4.53 -8.28 0.95
N GLY A 129 3.23 -8.46 1.20
CA GLY A 129 2.72 -9.27 2.31
C GLY A 129 2.47 -10.74 1.95
N ILE A 130 2.17 -11.04 0.68
CA ILE A 130 1.65 -12.35 0.27
C ILE A 130 2.67 -13.15 -0.57
N ILE A 131 3.46 -12.48 -1.43
CA ILE A 131 4.30 -13.15 -2.41
C ILE A 131 5.73 -13.33 -1.90
N LYS A 132 6.25 -14.54 -2.03
CA LYS A 132 7.68 -14.86 -1.80
C LYS A 132 8.49 -14.53 -3.05
N GLY A 133 9.78 -14.26 -2.88
CA GLY A 133 10.67 -13.89 -3.99
C GLY A 133 10.61 -12.39 -4.33
N PHE A 134 11.22 -12.00 -5.43
CA PHE A 134 11.38 -10.60 -5.84
C PHE A 134 12.11 -9.74 -4.80
N GLU A 135 12.96 -10.40 -4.03
CA GLU A 135 13.74 -9.76 -2.98
C GLU A 135 15.04 -9.20 -3.56
N THR A 136 15.38 -7.97 -3.22
CA THR A 136 16.67 -7.34 -3.57
C THR A 136 17.32 -6.73 -2.33
N GLY A 137 18.64 -6.65 -2.31
CA GLY A 137 19.42 -6.10 -1.19
C GLY A 137 19.65 -7.09 -0.05
N ASP A 138 19.69 -6.61 1.19
CA ASP A 138 19.99 -7.43 2.37
C ASP A 138 18.80 -8.33 2.76
N LEU A 139 18.91 -9.61 2.45
CA LEU A 139 17.86 -10.61 2.68
C LEU A 139 17.65 -10.97 4.16
N ASN A 140 18.56 -10.58 5.05
CA ASN A 140 18.41 -10.78 6.50
C ASN A 140 17.36 -9.83 7.09
N ILE A 141 16.99 -8.78 6.34
CA ILE A 141 15.96 -7.82 6.74
C ILE A 141 14.67 -8.12 5.98
N SER A 142 13.61 -8.48 6.69
CA SER A 142 12.32 -8.81 6.07
C SER A 142 11.69 -7.61 5.34
N SER A 143 11.15 -7.85 4.14
CA SER A 143 10.31 -6.91 3.39
C SER A 143 8.81 -7.06 3.68
N ARG A 144 8.42 -8.02 4.55
CA ARG A 144 7.01 -8.30 4.84
C ARG A 144 6.45 -7.27 5.83
N PRO A 145 5.31 -6.61 5.53
CA PRO A 145 4.61 -5.74 6.47
C PRO A 145 3.83 -6.56 7.51
N GLN A 146 3.40 -5.92 8.59
CA GLN A 146 2.58 -6.53 9.64
C GLN A 146 1.07 -6.37 9.41
N ALA A 147 0.64 -5.49 8.49
CA ALA A 147 -0.73 -5.39 8.01
C ALA A 147 -0.78 -4.83 6.58
N LEU A 148 -1.89 -5.07 5.89
CA LEU A 148 -2.17 -4.55 4.55
C LEU A 148 -3.45 -3.69 4.57
N VAL A 149 -3.43 -2.55 3.84
CA VAL A 149 -4.60 -1.71 3.58
C VAL A 149 -4.70 -1.46 2.08
N LEU A 150 -5.70 -2.02 1.44
CA LEU A 150 -5.78 -2.14 0.00
C LEU A 150 -7.03 -1.44 -0.55
N PHE A 151 -6.84 -0.49 -1.45
CA PHE A 151 -7.92 0.26 -2.09
C PHE A 151 -8.08 -0.21 -3.53
N ASN A 152 -9.24 -0.79 -3.88
CA ASN A 152 -9.53 -1.43 -5.17
C ASN A 152 -8.29 -2.11 -5.80
N PRO A 153 -7.64 -3.04 -5.05
CA PRO A 153 -6.35 -3.58 -5.44
C PRO A 153 -6.45 -4.52 -6.64
N VAL A 154 -5.47 -4.47 -7.53
CA VAL A 154 -5.27 -5.58 -8.45
C VAL A 154 -4.73 -6.76 -7.63
N CYS A 155 -5.50 -7.82 -7.51
CA CYS A 155 -5.10 -9.02 -6.79
C CYS A 155 -5.02 -10.28 -7.67
N ASP A 156 -5.56 -10.21 -8.88
CA ASP A 156 -5.44 -11.24 -9.91
C ASP A 156 -4.85 -10.64 -11.18
N THR A 157 -3.71 -11.20 -11.63
CA THR A 157 -3.03 -10.83 -12.87
C THR A 157 -3.20 -11.86 -13.98
N SER A 158 -4.10 -12.84 -13.78
CA SER A 158 -4.51 -13.80 -14.82
C SER A 158 -5.39 -13.15 -15.88
N LEU A 159 -5.86 -13.94 -16.84
CA LEU A 159 -6.85 -13.49 -17.83
C LEU A 159 -8.20 -13.08 -17.21
N ASN A 160 -8.52 -13.56 -16.00
CA ASN A 160 -9.74 -13.23 -15.26
C ASN A 160 -9.61 -11.95 -14.41
N GLY A 161 -8.41 -11.37 -14.35
CA GLY A 161 -8.11 -10.18 -13.56
C GLY A 161 -7.66 -9.00 -14.41
N TYR A 162 -6.73 -8.22 -13.88
CA TYR A 162 -6.22 -7.01 -14.53
C TYR A 162 -4.77 -7.14 -14.94
N GLY A 163 -4.45 -6.62 -16.13
CA GLY A 163 -3.07 -6.39 -16.58
C GLY A 163 -2.34 -7.63 -17.07
N ASN A 164 -3.03 -8.74 -17.37
CA ASN A 164 -2.41 -9.97 -17.85
C ASN A 164 -1.45 -9.74 -19.04
N LYS A 165 -1.84 -8.90 -20.02
CA LYS A 165 -1.00 -8.56 -21.17
C LYS A 165 0.31 -7.86 -20.78
N LYS A 166 0.32 -7.08 -19.68
CA LYS A 166 1.52 -6.38 -19.20
C LYS A 166 2.46 -7.30 -18.41
N VAL A 167 1.88 -8.25 -17.69
CA VAL A 167 2.63 -9.24 -16.89
C VAL A 167 3.09 -10.42 -17.75
N GLY A 168 2.30 -10.80 -18.74
CA GLY A 168 2.62 -11.87 -19.69
C GLY A 168 2.60 -13.26 -19.07
N LYS A 169 3.37 -14.19 -19.64
CA LYS A 169 3.37 -15.63 -19.27
C LYS A 169 3.69 -15.90 -17.79
N LYS A 170 4.41 -15.00 -17.12
CA LYS A 170 4.78 -15.13 -15.71
C LYS A 170 3.74 -14.54 -14.74
N TRP A 171 2.53 -14.24 -15.20
CA TRP A 171 1.49 -13.57 -14.43
C TRP A 171 1.27 -14.18 -13.03
N ARG A 172 1.30 -15.51 -12.93
CA ARG A 172 1.06 -16.22 -11.67
C ARG A 172 2.05 -15.84 -10.58
N SER A 173 3.30 -15.53 -10.92
CA SER A 173 4.34 -15.25 -9.94
C SER A 173 4.15 -13.95 -9.14
N ILE A 174 3.33 -13.03 -9.66
CA ILE A 174 2.96 -11.78 -8.97
C ILE A 174 1.43 -11.60 -8.83
N SER A 175 0.66 -12.68 -8.80
CA SER A 175 -0.79 -12.66 -8.61
C SER A 175 -1.14 -12.95 -7.14
N PRO A 176 -1.44 -11.95 -6.29
CA PRO A 176 -1.68 -12.16 -4.86
C PRO A 176 -2.76 -13.21 -4.56
N LEU A 177 -3.85 -13.22 -5.34
CA LEU A 177 -4.93 -14.21 -5.20
C LEU A 177 -4.41 -15.64 -5.28
N HIS A 178 -3.51 -15.92 -6.24
CA HIS A 178 -2.97 -17.28 -6.46
C HIS A 178 -1.89 -17.69 -5.45
N HIS A 179 -1.51 -16.77 -4.57
CA HIS A 179 -0.56 -17.00 -3.46
C HIS A 179 -1.19 -16.78 -2.08
N ALA A 180 -2.50 -16.52 -2.01
CA ALA A 180 -3.19 -16.15 -0.76
C ALA A 180 -3.07 -17.20 0.34
N ILE A 181 -2.88 -18.47 0.00
CA ILE A 181 -2.57 -19.57 0.93
C ILE A 181 -1.30 -19.32 1.78
N ASN A 182 -0.41 -18.45 1.31
CA ASN A 182 0.81 -18.04 2.05
C ASN A 182 0.60 -16.79 2.90
N SER A 183 -0.61 -16.23 2.93
CA SER A 183 -0.88 -15.01 3.68
C SER A 183 -0.80 -15.27 5.19
N THR A 184 -0.08 -14.38 5.87
CA THR A 184 -0.01 -14.34 7.34
C THR A 184 -0.24 -12.93 7.85
N THR A 185 -0.73 -12.04 6.97
CA THR A 185 -0.78 -10.60 7.23
C THR A 185 -2.23 -10.14 7.29
N PRO A 186 -2.72 -9.62 8.42
CA PRO A 186 -4.05 -9.02 8.53
C PRO A 186 -4.28 -7.98 7.44
N THR A 187 -5.44 -8.02 6.79
CA THR A 187 -5.72 -7.24 5.59
C THR A 187 -7.06 -6.53 5.69
N CYS A 188 -7.09 -5.24 5.31
CA CYS A 188 -8.31 -4.46 5.12
C CYS A 188 -8.40 -4.05 3.65
N ILE A 189 -9.55 -4.33 3.01
CA ILE A 189 -9.78 -4.07 1.58
C ILE A 189 -10.99 -3.15 1.42
N PHE A 190 -10.88 -2.15 0.54
CA PHE A 190 -11.95 -1.26 0.12
C PHE A 190 -12.21 -1.42 -1.38
N HIS A 191 -13.46 -1.68 -1.80
CA HIS A 191 -13.76 -1.93 -3.21
C HIS A 191 -15.14 -1.40 -3.62
N GLY A 192 -15.22 -0.82 -4.82
CA GLY A 192 -16.48 -0.36 -5.39
C GLY A 192 -17.22 -1.47 -6.12
N THR A 193 -18.57 -1.60 -5.93
CA THR A 193 -19.34 -2.66 -6.59
C THR A 193 -19.51 -2.45 -8.10
N ALA A 194 -19.34 -1.21 -8.58
CA ALA A 194 -19.39 -0.87 -10.00
C ALA A 194 -17.98 -0.65 -10.61
N ASP A 195 -16.95 -1.26 -10.01
CA ASP A 195 -15.59 -1.20 -10.55
C ASP A 195 -15.47 -2.07 -11.82
N THR A 196 -15.31 -1.42 -12.96
CA THR A 196 -15.13 -2.09 -14.27
C THR A 196 -13.67 -2.31 -14.64
N THR A 197 -12.72 -1.80 -13.84
CA THR A 197 -11.29 -1.93 -14.06
C THR A 197 -10.74 -3.18 -13.36
N VAL A 198 -11.08 -3.33 -12.09
CA VAL A 198 -10.71 -4.50 -11.28
C VAL A 198 -12.00 -5.19 -10.83
N PRO A 199 -12.29 -6.42 -11.30
CA PRO A 199 -13.52 -7.11 -10.94
C PRO A 199 -13.67 -7.31 -9.43
N LEU A 200 -14.83 -6.98 -8.87
CA LEU A 200 -15.16 -7.22 -7.45
C LEU A 200 -14.96 -8.69 -7.06
N LYS A 201 -15.27 -9.61 -7.98
CA LYS A 201 -15.08 -11.05 -7.79
C LYS A 201 -13.66 -11.40 -7.32
N ASN A 202 -12.63 -10.76 -7.90
CA ASN A 202 -11.24 -11.07 -7.55
C ASN A 202 -10.93 -10.73 -6.08
N VAL A 203 -11.46 -9.62 -5.55
CA VAL A 203 -11.22 -9.26 -4.14
C VAL A 203 -12.06 -10.10 -3.16
N LEU A 204 -13.26 -10.56 -3.57
CA LEU A 204 -14.06 -11.51 -2.80
C LEU A 204 -13.33 -12.86 -2.67
N GLU A 205 -12.75 -13.35 -3.76
CA GLU A 205 -11.95 -14.57 -3.77
C GLU A 205 -10.68 -14.41 -2.93
N LEU A 206 -9.98 -13.27 -3.01
CA LEU A 206 -8.82 -12.98 -2.18
C LEU A 206 -9.20 -12.97 -0.69
N GLN A 207 -10.28 -12.28 -0.32
CA GLN A 207 -10.77 -12.24 1.06
C GLN A 207 -11.00 -13.65 1.58
N LYS A 208 -11.78 -14.46 0.85
CA LYS A 208 -12.08 -15.85 1.21
C LYS A 208 -10.79 -16.65 1.41
N ALA A 209 -9.87 -16.61 0.46
CA ALA A 209 -8.63 -17.38 0.51
C ALA A 209 -7.72 -16.97 1.69
N ILE A 210 -7.69 -15.68 2.09
CA ILE A 210 -6.98 -15.23 3.29
C ILE A 210 -7.69 -15.72 4.56
N GLN A 211 -9.01 -15.62 4.63
CA GLN A 211 -9.79 -16.07 5.79
C GLN A 211 -9.69 -17.59 6.03
N GLU A 212 -9.59 -18.38 4.97
CA GLU A 212 -9.33 -19.83 5.06
C GLU A 212 -8.00 -20.15 5.76
N GLN A 213 -7.03 -19.21 5.75
CA GLN A 213 -5.79 -19.32 6.53
C GLN A 213 -5.95 -18.86 8.00
N LYS A 214 -7.18 -18.58 8.46
CA LYS A 214 -7.50 -18.03 9.78
C LYS A 214 -6.86 -16.66 10.04
N ILE A 215 -6.58 -15.90 8.99
CA ILE A 215 -6.05 -14.55 9.04
C ILE A 215 -7.20 -13.56 8.87
N LYS A 216 -7.20 -12.51 9.70
CA LYS A 216 -8.20 -11.43 9.61
C LYS A 216 -8.14 -10.76 8.23
N CYS A 217 -9.25 -10.77 7.51
CA CYS A 217 -9.40 -10.04 6.25
C CYS A 217 -10.77 -9.37 6.22
N GLU A 218 -10.78 -8.05 6.30
CA GLU A 218 -11.98 -7.21 6.19
C GLU A 218 -12.14 -6.73 4.76
N LEU A 219 -13.35 -6.81 4.22
CA LEU A 219 -13.72 -6.22 2.94
C LEU A 219 -14.88 -5.25 3.15
N HIS A 220 -14.66 -4.00 2.78
CA HIS A 220 -15.68 -2.95 2.77
C HIS A 220 -16.05 -2.63 1.33
N THR A 221 -17.27 -2.98 0.93
CA THR A 221 -17.80 -2.68 -0.39
C THR A 221 -18.55 -1.35 -0.40
N TYR A 222 -18.51 -0.64 -1.53
CA TYR A 222 -19.15 0.65 -1.74
C TYR A 222 -20.08 0.53 -2.94
N GLU A 223 -21.40 0.57 -2.66
CA GLU A 223 -22.43 0.35 -3.68
C GLU A 223 -22.39 1.42 -4.77
N GLY A 224 -22.42 0.99 -6.02
CA GLY A 224 -22.33 1.86 -7.19
C GLY A 224 -21.00 2.60 -7.40
N ALA A 225 -20.05 2.45 -6.48
CA ALA A 225 -18.76 3.13 -6.59
C ALA A 225 -17.89 2.51 -7.69
N LYS A 226 -17.27 3.38 -8.49
CA LYS A 226 -16.37 3.02 -9.59
C LYS A 226 -14.91 2.99 -9.14
N HIS A 227 -14.01 2.53 -10.01
CA HIS A 227 -12.58 2.50 -9.74
C HIS A 227 -12.02 3.85 -9.29
N GLY A 228 -11.19 3.88 -8.24
CA GLY A 228 -10.59 5.10 -7.70
C GLY A 228 -11.52 5.94 -6.82
N PHE A 229 -12.65 5.40 -6.37
CA PHE A 229 -13.66 6.10 -5.54
C PHE A 229 -13.08 6.65 -4.22
N PHE A 230 -12.04 6.03 -3.69
CA PHE A 230 -11.38 6.35 -2.42
C PHE A 230 -10.47 7.58 -2.50
N ASN A 231 -10.17 8.11 -3.70
CA ASN A 231 -9.26 9.24 -3.85
C ASN A 231 -9.84 10.51 -3.24
N HIS A 232 -8.97 11.28 -2.55
CA HIS A 232 -9.32 12.60 -2.04
C HIS A 232 -9.79 13.51 -3.19
N GLY A 233 -10.87 14.25 -2.96
CA GLY A 233 -11.47 15.15 -3.95
C GLY A 233 -12.27 14.45 -5.05
N ARG A 234 -12.53 13.13 -4.94
CA ARG A 234 -13.38 12.39 -5.85
C ARG A 234 -14.84 12.42 -5.38
N GLY A 235 -15.76 12.73 -6.30
CA GLY A 235 -17.19 12.82 -5.99
C GLY A 235 -17.49 13.88 -4.93
N ASP A 236 -18.35 13.56 -3.99
CA ASP A 236 -18.71 14.43 -2.85
C ASP A 236 -17.76 14.30 -1.63
N GLY A 237 -16.70 13.52 -1.76
CA GLY A 237 -15.71 13.29 -0.71
C GLY A 237 -16.09 12.26 0.35
N LYS A 238 -17.37 11.87 0.47
CA LYS A 238 -17.84 10.96 1.53
C LYS A 238 -17.15 9.59 1.50
N ALA A 239 -16.93 9.06 0.30
CA ALA A 239 -16.25 7.76 0.17
C ALA A 239 -14.81 7.82 0.66
N TYR A 240 -14.07 8.91 0.37
CA TYR A 240 -12.75 9.14 0.93
C TYR A 240 -12.79 9.19 2.46
N GLU A 241 -13.68 10.00 3.03
CA GLU A 241 -13.81 10.17 4.48
C GLU A 241 -14.14 8.85 5.19
N ASP A 242 -15.06 8.06 4.63
CA ASP A 242 -15.46 6.78 5.19
C ASP A 242 -14.33 5.74 5.08
N THR A 243 -13.63 5.65 3.95
CA THR A 243 -12.47 4.75 3.80
C THR A 243 -11.35 5.10 4.78
N VAL A 244 -11.05 6.39 4.96
CA VAL A 244 -10.05 6.87 5.91
C VAL A 244 -10.46 6.56 7.35
N LYS A 245 -11.74 6.71 7.70
CA LYS A 245 -12.29 6.35 9.02
C LYS A 245 -12.13 4.85 9.28
N LYS A 246 -12.59 4.00 8.36
CA LYS A 246 -12.51 2.53 8.51
C LYS A 246 -11.07 2.03 8.53
N MET A 247 -10.19 2.56 7.66
CA MET A 247 -8.75 2.29 7.72
C MET A 247 -8.20 2.63 9.10
N THR A 248 -8.56 3.78 9.67
CA THR A 248 -8.08 4.18 11.01
C THR A 248 -8.56 3.22 12.09
N LEU A 249 -9.82 2.77 12.05
CA LEU A 249 -10.37 1.79 12.98
C LEU A 249 -9.61 0.46 12.88
N PHE A 250 -9.40 -0.06 11.68
CA PHE A 250 -8.60 -1.26 11.47
C PHE A 250 -7.18 -1.12 12.05
N LEU A 251 -6.51 0.01 11.84
CA LEU A 251 -5.18 0.27 12.37
C LEU A 251 -5.16 0.34 13.91
N VAL A 252 -6.22 0.84 14.54
CA VAL A 252 -6.39 0.82 16.00
C VAL A 252 -6.57 -0.61 16.51
N GLU A 253 -7.47 -1.37 15.89
CA GLU A 253 -7.75 -2.77 16.27
C GLU A 253 -6.52 -3.67 16.13
N GLN A 254 -5.68 -3.41 15.12
CA GLN A 254 -4.43 -4.14 14.92
C GLN A 254 -3.25 -3.61 15.77
N GLY A 255 -3.47 -2.61 16.63
CA GLY A 255 -2.46 -2.06 17.57
C GLY A 255 -1.39 -1.17 16.92
N PHE A 256 -1.65 -0.64 15.72
CA PHE A 256 -0.76 0.34 15.06
C PHE A 256 -1.05 1.78 15.49
N LEU A 257 -2.25 2.07 15.93
CA LEU A 257 -2.67 3.35 16.50
C LEU A 257 -3.24 3.17 17.90
N LYS A 258 -3.04 4.17 18.75
CA LYS A 258 -3.68 4.21 20.07
C LYS A 258 -5.10 4.76 19.92
N THR A 259 -6.03 4.22 20.69
CA THR A 259 -7.33 4.87 20.92
C THR A 259 -7.06 6.22 21.59
N LYS A 260 -7.60 7.33 21.07
CA LYS A 260 -7.60 8.57 21.85
C LYS A 260 -8.33 8.28 23.16
N GLN A 261 -7.63 8.32 24.29
CA GLN A 261 -8.30 8.50 25.57
C GLN A 261 -9.07 9.85 25.49
N ARG A 262 -10.36 9.80 25.72
CA ARG A 262 -11.22 10.99 25.85
C ARG A 262 -10.84 11.77 27.09
#